data_935704df8b04f3dcbe6eea3c1fd310bc
#
_entry.id   935704df8b04f3dcbe6eea3c1fd310bc
#
_cell.length_a   1.000
_cell.length_b   1.000
_cell.length_c   1.000
_cell.angle_alpha   90.00
_cell.angle_beta   90.00
_cell.angle_gamma   90.00
#
_symmetry.space_group_name_H-M   'P 1'
#
loop_
_entity.id
_entity.type
_entity.pdbx_description
1 polymer ?
#
loop_
_entity_poly.entity_id
_entity_poly.type
_entity_poly.pdbx_seq_one_letter_code
_entity_poly.pdbx_strand_id
1 'polypeptide(L)'
;MSERILFVDDDPNLLAACERNLRRKFQLETAESGQAALDKVTGQGPYAVVVADRQMPGMDGIQLLSLVRERAPDTVRIMLTGNADLEAAIKVVNEGNIFRFLTKPCPLDVLSKAVEDARAQYRLVVAEKELLNKTLSGSIKLLTDILSMMEPQSFGRAQTMRDVITGVTKKFNLDNDWEIHLAAMLAPIGYVTIPPETLLRSRSGQVLSKIEEQMVAHVPETAARLLANIPRLEGVARVVRYQHKLYNGGGFPPDSVKGDAIPMGARLLRILNDLAQLQAAGRNRSKALNEMQNRQGWYDPSLVEAVRAYYGISSAAPETGRPSISVALLDLAPGMALRSNIETKEGTLILAAGHQLSEMTIEKIRNFERLTGIKEPIFVEAPEPAALQPDLAATAAAASDPKPD
;
A
#
# COMPACT_ATOMS: atom_id res chain seq x y z
N MET A 1 12.37 -17.01 3.26
CA MET A 1 11.38 -16.93 4.35
C MET A 1 11.57 -18.11 5.29
N SER A 2 11.46 -17.88 6.59
CA SER A 2 11.57 -18.95 7.59
C SER A 2 10.31 -19.84 7.51
N GLU A 3 10.48 -21.14 7.20
CA GLU A 3 9.39 -22.11 7.13
C GLU A 3 9.26 -22.83 8.48
N ARG A 4 8.99 -22.07 9.53
CA ARG A 4 8.82 -22.59 10.89
C ARG A 4 7.54 -23.41 11.00
N ILE A 5 7.62 -24.47 11.77
CA ILE A 5 6.51 -25.38 12.06
C ILE A 5 6.22 -25.32 13.55
N LEU A 6 4.96 -25.17 13.92
CA LEU A 6 4.52 -25.17 15.31
C LEU A 6 3.77 -26.49 15.59
N PHE A 7 4.27 -27.26 16.55
CA PHE A 7 3.59 -28.44 17.11
C PHE A 7 2.89 -28.06 18.40
N VAL A 8 1.64 -28.45 18.54
CA VAL A 8 0.81 -28.11 19.69
C VAL A 8 0.17 -29.38 20.26
N ASP A 9 0.51 -29.70 21.48
CA ASP A 9 0.01 -30.87 22.20
C ASP A 9 0.13 -30.59 23.71
N ASP A 10 -0.75 -31.11 24.53
CA ASP A 10 -0.67 -30.95 26.01
C ASP A 10 0.25 -31.98 26.65
N ASP A 11 0.75 -32.98 25.90
CA ASP A 11 1.77 -33.92 26.36
C ASP A 11 3.19 -33.42 26.02
N PRO A 12 3.97 -32.91 27.00
CA PRO A 12 5.33 -32.44 26.78
C PRO A 12 6.28 -33.55 26.32
N ASN A 13 6.02 -34.83 26.63
CA ASN A 13 6.86 -35.94 26.18
C ASN A 13 6.69 -36.18 24.67
N LEU A 14 5.46 -36.03 24.15
CA LEU A 14 5.18 -36.13 22.73
C LEU A 14 5.84 -34.97 21.98
N LEU A 15 5.73 -33.76 22.48
CA LEU A 15 6.39 -32.58 21.91
C LEU A 15 7.91 -32.75 21.87
N ALA A 16 8.53 -33.19 22.98
CA ALA A 16 9.96 -33.46 23.03
C ALA A 16 10.40 -34.58 22.08
N ALA A 17 9.56 -35.62 21.88
CA ALA A 17 9.82 -36.66 20.90
C ALA A 17 9.75 -36.15 19.47
N CYS A 18 8.74 -35.34 19.14
CA CYS A 18 8.61 -34.69 17.83
C CYS A 18 9.82 -33.77 17.55
N GLU A 19 10.23 -32.96 18.54
CA GLU A 19 11.37 -32.08 18.39
C GLU A 19 12.68 -32.85 18.15
N ARG A 20 12.98 -33.88 18.93
CA ARG A 20 14.20 -34.70 18.76
C ARG A 20 14.28 -35.34 17.39
N ASN A 21 13.15 -35.82 16.87
CA ASN A 21 13.12 -36.60 15.64
C ASN A 21 13.04 -35.73 14.38
N LEU A 22 12.38 -34.55 14.45
CA LEU A 22 12.09 -33.73 13.30
C LEU A 22 13.00 -32.50 13.17
N ARG A 23 13.66 -32.02 14.24
CA ARG A 23 14.51 -30.82 14.24
C ARG A 23 15.65 -30.82 13.22
N ARG A 24 16.10 -32.02 12.78
CA ARG A 24 17.14 -32.13 11.74
C ARG A 24 16.61 -31.80 10.35
N LYS A 25 15.31 -31.95 10.14
CA LYS A 25 14.65 -31.72 8.84
C LYS A 25 13.89 -30.39 8.79
N PHE A 26 13.38 -29.94 9.94
CA PHE A 26 12.48 -28.81 10.03
C PHE A 26 12.89 -27.84 11.13
N GLN A 27 12.60 -26.56 10.91
CA GLN A 27 12.68 -25.54 11.94
C GLN A 27 11.39 -25.63 12.79
N LEU A 28 11.49 -26.28 13.93
CA LEU A 28 10.34 -26.71 14.73
C LEU A 28 10.30 -25.95 16.04
N GLU A 29 9.12 -25.50 16.39
CA GLU A 29 8.77 -24.93 17.71
C GLU A 29 7.58 -25.72 18.29
N THR A 30 7.43 -25.66 19.61
CA THR A 30 6.39 -26.39 20.33
C THR A 30 5.57 -25.46 21.21
N ALA A 31 4.33 -25.82 21.49
CA ALA A 31 3.46 -25.16 22.45
C ALA A 31 2.63 -26.21 23.20
N GLU A 32 2.51 -26.06 24.52
CA GLU A 32 1.85 -27.03 25.40
C GLU A 32 0.34 -26.75 25.57
N SER A 33 -0.20 -25.74 24.88
CA SER A 33 -1.63 -25.42 24.92
C SER A 33 -2.06 -24.62 23.70
N GLY A 34 -3.36 -24.65 23.40
CA GLY A 34 -3.95 -23.86 22.31
C GLY A 34 -3.72 -22.36 22.49
N GLN A 35 -3.80 -21.83 23.72
CA GLN A 35 -3.59 -20.40 23.97
C GLN A 35 -2.13 -20.00 23.72
N ALA A 36 -1.16 -20.78 24.22
CA ALA A 36 0.27 -20.53 23.98
C ALA A 36 0.63 -20.58 22.49
N ALA A 37 0.00 -21.50 21.75
CA ALA A 37 0.16 -21.59 20.31
C ALA A 37 -0.40 -20.35 19.59
N LEU A 38 -1.58 -19.89 19.97
CA LEU A 38 -2.20 -18.70 19.39
C LEU A 38 -1.35 -17.44 19.64
N ASP A 39 -0.82 -17.29 20.84
CA ASP A 39 0.08 -16.18 21.19
C ASP A 39 1.37 -16.21 20.36
N LYS A 40 1.94 -17.39 20.10
CA LYS A 40 3.09 -17.55 19.21
C LYS A 40 2.75 -17.20 17.77
N VAL A 41 1.61 -17.68 17.25
CA VAL A 41 1.18 -17.40 15.88
C VAL A 41 0.98 -15.91 15.65
N THR A 42 0.40 -15.20 16.63
CA THR A 42 0.12 -13.75 16.52
C THR A 42 1.32 -12.87 16.81
N GLY A 43 2.19 -13.26 17.74
CA GLY A 43 3.31 -12.43 18.21
C GLY A 43 4.65 -12.74 17.55
N GLN A 44 4.86 -13.98 17.12
CA GLN A 44 6.14 -14.46 16.60
C GLN A 44 6.05 -14.99 15.15
N GLY A 45 4.84 -15.00 14.55
CA GLY A 45 4.61 -15.49 13.18
C GLY A 45 5.56 -14.89 12.14
N PRO A 46 5.50 -15.33 10.88
CA PRO A 46 4.64 -16.38 10.36
C PRO A 46 5.15 -17.80 10.62
N TYR A 47 4.22 -18.74 10.77
CA TYR A 47 4.47 -20.19 10.74
C TYR A 47 3.95 -20.77 9.44
N ALA A 48 4.75 -21.64 8.80
CA ALA A 48 4.33 -22.31 7.58
C ALA A 48 3.26 -23.38 7.84
N VAL A 49 3.43 -24.14 8.93
CA VAL A 49 2.54 -25.24 9.31
C VAL A 49 2.26 -25.16 10.81
N VAL A 50 1.01 -25.37 11.19
CA VAL A 50 0.60 -25.64 12.57
C VAL A 50 0.04 -27.06 12.62
N VAL A 51 0.62 -27.91 13.48
CA VAL A 51 0.18 -29.26 13.76
C VAL A 51 -0.39 -29.26 15.18
N ALA A 52 -1.70 -29.47 15.33
CA ALA A 52 -2.35 -29.39 16.64
C ALA A 52 -2.99 -30.72 17.00
N ASP A 53 -2.85 -31.12 18.28
CA ASP A 53 -3.68 -32.16 18.85
C ASP A 53 -5.13 -31.68 18.93
N ARG A 54 -6.06 -32.59 18.74
CA ARG A 54 -7.48 -32.29 18.83
C ARG A 54 -7.91 -32.07 20.28
N GLN A 55 -7.45 -32.92 21.19
CA GLN A 55 -7.90 -32.94 22.59
C GLN A 55 -6.87 -32.27 23.50
N MET A 56 -7.07 -30.99 23.77
CA MET A 56 -6.25 -30.22 24.69
C MET A 56 -7.15 -29.53 25.75
N PRO A 57 -6.66 -29.37 26.99
CA PRO A 57 -7.39 -28.63 28.01
C PRO A 57 -7.61 -27.16 27.63
N GLY A 58 -8.79 -26.63 27.91
CA GLY A 58 -9.14 -25.23 27.65
C GLY A 58 -9.53 -24.99 26.19
N MET A 59 -8.55 -24.69 25.34
CA MET A 59 -8.75 -24.50 23.90
C MET A 59 -8.40 -25.77 23.16
N ASP A 60 -9.39 -26.42 22.53
CA ASP A 60 -9.18 -27.61 21.73
C ASP A 60 -8.52 -27.28 20.38
N GLY A 61 -8.04 -28.32 19.66
CA GLY A 61 -7.36 -28.15 18.38
C GLY A 61 -8.26 -27.58 17.29
N ILE A 62 -9.57 -27.83 17.33
CA ILE A 62 -10.52 -27.29 16.35
C ILE A 62 -10.64 -25.77 16.50
N GLN A 63 -10.84 -25.34 17.75
CA GLN A 63 -10.92 -23.91 18.09
C GLN A 63 -9.61 -23.20 17.75
N LEU A 64 -8.46 -23.79 18.11
CA LEU A 64 -7.15 -23.24 17.78
C LEU A 64 -6.98 -23.06 16.27
N LEU A 65 -7.19 -24.13 15.47
CA LEU A 65 -6.96 -24.09 14.03
C LEU A 65 -7.95 -23.15 13.31
N SER A 66 -9.16 -22.96 13.84
CA SER A 66 -10.10 -21.96 13.36
C SER A 66 -9.57 -20.54 13.59
N LEU A 67 -9.05 -20.23 14.79
CA LEU A 67 -8.45 -18.95 15.09
C LEU A 67 -7.15 -18.70 14.30
N VAL A 68 -6.33 -19.75 14.07
CA VAL A 68 -5.16 -19.66 13.20
C VAL A 68 -5.58 -19.32 11.77
N ARG A 69 -6.69 -19.89 11.27
CA ARG A 69 -7.23 -19.53 9.95
C ARG A 69 -7.56 -18.05 9.83
N GLU A 70 -8.18 -17.49 10.85
CA GLU A 70 -8.56 -16.06 10.85
C GLU A 70 -7.36 -15.14 10.93
N ARG A 71 -6.37 -15.46 11.78
CA ARG A 71 -5.24 -14.58 12.07
C ARG A 71 -4.01 -14.79 11.19
N ALA A 72 -3.84 -16.01 10.69
CA ALA A 72 -2.74 -16.41 9.81
C ALA A 72 -3.27 -17.32 8.68
N PRO A 73 -4.06 -16.77 7.73
CA PRO A 73 -4.77 -17.57 6.71
C PRO A 73 -3.84 -18.37 5.81
N ASP A 74 -2.61 -17.91 5.61
CA ASP A 74 -1.61 -18.57 4.77
C ASP A 74 -1.01 -19.82 5.45
N THR A 75 -1.07 -19.91 6.78
CA THR A 75 -0.54 -21.05 7.55
C THR A 75 -1.33 -22.32 7.22
N VAL A 76 -0.64 -23.39 6.86
CA VAL A 76 -1.24 -24.70 6.62
C VAL A 76 -1.49 -25.43 7.93
N ARG A 77 -2.65 -26.03 8.08
CA ARG A 77 -3.16 -26.59 9.35
C ARG A 77 -3.29 -28.11 9.23
N ILE A 78 -2.64 -28.83 10.14
CA ILE A 78 -2.73 -30.30 10.29
C ILE A 78 -3.33 -30.58 11.68
N MET A 79 -4.20 -31.55 11.77
CA MET A 79 -4.78 -32.02 13.03
C MET A 79 -4.34 -33.44 13.33
N LEU A 80 -3.90 -33.68 14.58
CA LEU A 80 -3.71 -35.00 15.14
C LEU A 80 -4.97 -35.39 15.91
N THR A 81 -5.49 -36.60 15.73
CA THR A 81 -6.75 -37.05 16.36
C THR A 81 -6.69 -38.52 16.75
N GLY A 82 -7.40 -38.92 17.79
CA GLY A 82 -7.60 -40.32 18.13
C GLY A 82 -8.56 -41.04 17.19
N ASN A 83 -8.49 -42.37 17.12
CA ASN A 83 -9.32 -43.22 16.21
C ASN A 83 -10.84 -43.04 16.40
N ALA A 84 -11.31 -42.76 17.63
CA ALA A 84 -12.73 -42.66 17.93
C ALA A 84 -13.40 -41.38 17.40
N ASP A 85 -12.63 -40.41 16.96
CA ASP A 85 -13.08 -39.04 16.67
C ASP A 85 -13.08 -38.71 15.18
N LEU A 86 -12.75 -39.65 14.31
CA LEU A 86 -12.55 -39.40 12.87
C LEU A 86 -13.84 -38.93 12.17
N GLU A 87 -15.00 -39.48 12.53
CA GLU A 87 -16.31 -39.08 11.91
C GLU A 87 -16.72 -37.67 12.29
N ALA A 88 -16.47 -37.24 13.55
CA ALA A 88 -16.69 -35.87 13.98
C ALA A 88 -15.70 -34.88 13.34
N ALA A 89 -14.46 -35.32 13.13
CA ALA A 89 -13.42 -34.53 12.45
C ALA A 89 -13.76 -34.28 10.97
N ILE A 90 -14.33 -35.27 10.26
CA ILE A 90 -14.73 -35.13 8.85
C ILE A 90 -15.81 -34.03 8.65
N LYS A 91 -16.73 -33.84 9.58
CA LYS A 91 -17.71 -32.75 9.55
C LYS A 91 -17.05 -31.36 9.63
N VAL A 92 -15.97 -31.25 10.40
CA VAL A 92 -15.20 -30.01 10.59
C VAL A 92 -14.26 -29.71 9.42
N VAL A 93 -13.94 -30.70 8.58
CA VAL A 93 -13.16 -30.48 7.32
C VAL A 93 -13.83 -29.45 6.42
N ASN A 94 -15.15 -29.49 6.32
CA ASN A 94 -15.91 -28.56 5.47
C ASN A 94 -15.99 -27.14 6.04
N GLU A 95 -15.78 -26.97 7.36
CA GLU A 95 -15.86 -25.66 8.03
C GLU A 95 -14.46 -25.08 8.34
N GLY A 96 -13.42 -25.89 8.53
CA GLY A 96 -12.12 -25.48 9.06
C GLY A 96 -10.96 -25.35 8.06
N ASN A 97 -11.09 -25.78 6.79
CA ASN A 97 -9.97 -25.82 5.85
C ASN A 97 -8.70 -26.48 6.46
N ILE A 98 -8.85 -27.65 7.09
CA ILE A 98 -7.72 -28.43 7.60
C ILE A 98 -7.12 -29.18 6.42
N PHE A 99 -5.80 -29.01 6.21
CA PHE A 99 -5.09 -29.63 5.09
C PHE A 99 -5.04 -31.14 5.20
N ARG A 100 -4.79 -31.66 6.41
CA ARG A 100 -4.71 -33.12 6.66
C ARG A 100 -5.05 -33.45 8.10
N PHE A 101 -5.67 -34.61 8.26
CA PHE A 101 -5.87 -35.28 9.55
C PHE A 101 -4.90 -36.48 9.64
N LEU A 102 -4.31 -36.65 10.81
CA LEU A 102 -3.46 -37.81 11.11
C LEU A 102 -3.97 -38.48 12.39
N THR A 103 -4.08 -39.80 12.37
CA THR A 103 -4.56 -40.55 13.54
C THR A 103 -3.41 -40.89 14.48
N LYS A 104 -3.64 -40.72 15.79
CA LYS A 104 -2.72 -41.18 16.85
C LYS A 104 -2.94 -42.66 17.11
N PRO A 105 -1.88 -43.51 17.27
CA PRO A 105 -0.47 -43.19 17.13
C PRO A 105 -0.03 -42.95 15.68
N CYS A 106 0.66 -41.82 15.42
CA CYS A 106 1.11 -41.47 14.07
C CYS A 106 2.59 -41.89 13.89
N PRO A 107 2.91 -42.77 12.92
CA PRO A 107 4.29 -43.09 12.58
C PRO A 107 5.07 -41.84 12.15
N LEU A 108 6.35 -41.76 12.55
CA LEU A 108 7.17 -40.59 12.28
C LEU A 108 7.41 -40.27 10.80
N ASP A 109 7.49 -41.30 9.97
CA ASP A 109 7.60 -41.18 8.52
C ASP A 109 6.34 -40.56 7.91
N VAL A 110 5.15 -41.02 8.37
CA VAL A 110 3.85 -40.44 7.95
C VAL A 110 3.72 -38.98 8.39
N LEU A 111 4.06 -38.68 9.65
CA LEU A 111 4.04 -37.30 10.17
C LEU A 111 5.02 -36.39 9.39
N SER A 112 6.27 -36.90 9.20
CA SER A 112 7.30 -36.14 8.45
C SER A 112 6.83 -35.84 7.02
N LYS A 113 6.25 -36.80 6.34
CA LYS A 113 5.72 -36.65 4.98
C LYS A 113 4.54 -35.65 4.96
N ALA A 114 3.62 -35.75 5.90
CA ALA A 114 2.49 -34.83 5.98
C ALA A 114 2.94 -33.38 6.20
N VAL A 115 3.97 -33.18 7.02
CA VAL A 115 4.58 -31.85 7.24
C VAL A 115 5.31 -31.36 5.99
N GLU A 116 6.02 -32.23 5.26
CA GLU A 116 6.65 -31.87 3.97
C GLU A 116 5.61 -31.42 2.93
N ASP A 117 4.52 -32.19 2.79
CA ASP A 117 3.41 -31.87 1.89
C ASP A 117 2.75 -30.53 2.28
N ALA A 118 2.54 -30.30 3.57
CA ALA A 118 1.98 -29.05 4.09
C ALA A 118 2.91 -27.84 3.84
N ARG A 119 4.22 -28.02 3.99
CA ARG A 119 5.21 -26.98 3.62
C ARG A 119 5.19 -26.68 2.12
N ALA A 120 5.09 -27.71 1.29
CA ALA A 120 4.96 -27.52 -0.15
C ALA A 120 3.70 -26.72 -0.48
N GLN A 121 2.57 -27.04 0.16
CA GLN A 121 1.32 -26.27 0.02
C GLN A 121 1.48 -24.82 0.47
N TYR A 122 2.12 -24.58 1.62
CA TYR A 122 2.41 -23.22 2.10
C TYR A 122 3.24 -22.43 1.08
N ARG A 123 4.29 -23.04 0.52
CA ARG A 123 5.12 -22.40 -0.53
C ARG A 123 4.30 -21.99 -1.74
N LEU A 124 3.39 -22.86 -2.19
CA LEU A 124 2.51 -22.53 -3.32
C LEU A 124 1.60 -21.36 -3.02
N VAL A 125 0.94 -21.35 -1.86
CA VAL A 125 0.06 -20.25 -1.44
C VAL A 125 0.82 -18.92 -1.34
N VAL A 126 2.00 -18.94 -0.70
CA VAL A 126 2.83 -17.75 -0.55
C VAL A 126 3.40 -17.28 -1.89
N ALA A 127 3.87 -18.22 -2.74
CA ALA A 127 4.40 -17.88 -4.07
C ALA A 127 3.32 -17.27 -4.97
N GLU A 128 2.10 -17.83 -4.96
CA GLU A 128 0.96 -17.26 -5.68
C GLU A 128 0.65 -15.82 -5.21
N LYS A 129 0.57 -15.63 -3.89
CA LYS A 129 0.32 -14.31 -3.29
C LYS A 129 1.41 -13.30 -3.61
N GLU A 130 2.67 -13.70 -3.54
CA GLU A 130 3.81 -12.85 -3.93
C GLU A 130 3.78 -12.50 -5.41
N LEU A 131 3.51 -13.48 -6.28
CA LEU A 131 3.41 -13.25 -7.71
C LEU A 131 2.30 -12.24 -8.03
N LEU A 132 1.10 -12.44 -7.46
CA LEU A 132 -0.01 -11.52 -7.62
C LEU A 132 0.32 -10.11 -7.12
N ASN A 133 0.95 -10.00 -5.94
CA ASN A 133 1.34 -8.71 -5.38
C ASN A 133 2.43 -8.02 -6.22
N LYS A 134 3.45 -8.75 -6.69
CA LYS A 134 4.52 -8.20 -7.55
C LYS A 134 3.96 -7.76 -8.91
N THR A 135 3.06 -8.56 -9.51
CA THR A 135 2.42 -8.23 -10.77
C THR A 135 1.55 -6.98 -10.64
N LEU A 136 0.73 -6.90 -9.58
CA LEU A 136 -0.11 -5.73 -9.31
C LEU A 136 0.75 -4.48 -9.09
N SER A 137 1.76 -4.56 -8.21
CA SER A 137 2.64 -3.42 -7.92
C SER A 137 3.42 -2.97 -9.16
N GLY A 138 3.88 -3.90 -9.99
CA GLY A 138 4.55 -3.60 -11.26
C GLY A 138 3.61 -2.91 -12.26
N SER A 139 2.37 -3.39 -12.37
CA SER A 139 1.35 -2.78 -13.25
C SER A 139 0.98 -1.37 -12.79
N ILE A 140 0.78 -1.17 -11.47
CA ILE A 140 0.49 0.15 -10.90
C ILE A 140 1.66 1.11 -11.16
N LYS A 141 2.90 0.66 -10.94
CA LYS A 141 4.09 1.47 -11.21
C LYS A 141 4.16 1.90 -12.67
N LEU A 142 3.98 0.96 -13.61
CA LEU A 142 4.00 1.26 -15.05
C LEU A 142 2.91 2.28 -15.43
N LEU A 143 1.67 2.09 -14.96
CA LEU A 143 0.58 3.03 -15.21
C LEU A 143 0.88 4.41 -14.64
N THR A 144 1.43 4.47 -13.42
CA THR A 144 1.80 5.72 -12.76
C THR A 144 2.91 6.44 -13.53
N ASP A 145 3.93 5.70 -13.99
CA ASP A 145 5.02 6.26 -14.78
C ASP A 145 4.49 6.84 -16.12
N ILE A 146 3.64 6.10 -16.84
CA ILE A 146 3.01 6.57 -18.08
C ILE A 146 2.19 7.84 -17.82
N LEU A 147 1.31 7.82 -16.81
CA LEU A 147 0.48 8.98 -16.48
C LEU A 147 1.29 10.19 -16.04
N SER A 148 2.38 10.00 -15.31
CA SER A 148 3.27 11.11 -14.94
C SER A 148 3.90 11.80 -16.16
N MET A 149 4.14 11.03 -17.22
CA MET A 149 4.66 11.56 -18.49
C MET A 149 3.60 12.26 -19.32
N MET A 150 2.38 11.70 -19.36
CA MET A 150 1.27 12.26 -20.14
C MET A 150 0.60 13.45 -19.45
N GLU A 151 0.49 13.40 -18.12
CA GLU A 151 -0.27 14.34 -17.29
C GLU A 151 0.56 14.88 -16.11
N PRO A 152 1.73 15.51 -16.35
CA PRO A 152 2.65 15.91 -15.28
C PRO A 152 2.02 16.89 -14.27
N GLN A 153 1.13 17.77 -14.71
CA GLN A 153 0.44 18.71 -13.81
C GLN A 153 -0.54 18.01 -12.87
N SER A 154 -1.32 17.07 -13.39
CA SER A 154 -2.28 16.30 -12.58
C SER A 154 -1.55 15.40 -11.59
N PHE A 155 -0.46 14.78 -12.03
CA PHE A 155 0.39 13.95 -11.20
C PHE A 155 1.05 14.75 -10.07
N GLY A 156 1.59 15.93 -10.36
CA GLY A 156 2.17 16.82 -9.35
C GLY A 156 1.16 17.28 -8.31
N ARG A 157 -0.09 17.57 -8.71
CA ARG A 157 -1.16 17.87 -7.74
C ARG A 157 -1.44 16.67 -6.82
N ALA A 158 -1.50 15.45 -7.35
CA ALA A 158 -1.70 14.26 -6.54
C ALA A 158 -0.58 14.07 -5.51
N GLN A 159 0.67 14.34 -5.88
CA GLN A 159 1.80 14.28 -4.95
C GLN A 159 1.70 15.32 -3.83
N THR A 160 1.30 16.56 -4.15
CA THR A 160 1.13 17.59 -3.12
C THR A 160 -0.02 17.30 -2.15
N MET A 161 -0.99 16.48 -2.54
CA MET A 161 -2.10 16.04 -1.68
C MET A 161 -1.71 14.91 -0.72
N ARG A 162 -0.59 14.23 -0.97
CA ARG A 162 -0.19 13.00 -0.25
C ARG A 162 -0.17 13.19 1.26
N ASP A 163 0.56 14.19 1.74
CA ASP A 163 0.72 14.42 3.18
C ASP A 163 -0.60 14.79 3.86
N VAL A 164 -1.45 15.53 3.15
CA VAL A 164 -2.80 15.89 3.65
C VAL A 164 -3.67 14.65 3.74
N ILE A 165 -3.67 13.80 2.71
CA ILE A 165 -4.44 12.55 2.71
C ILE A 165 -4.00 11.70 3.92
N THR A 166 -2.70 11.44 4.07
CA THR A 166 -2.17 10.66 5.20
C THR A 166 -2.51 11.29 6.56
N GLY A 167 -2.39 12.61 6.70
CA GLY A 167 -2.72 13.31 7.95
C GLY A 167 -4.19 13.25 8.31
N VAL A 168 -5.07 13.38 7.32
CA VAL A 168 -6.52 13.31 7.53
C VAL A 168 -6.97 11.87 7.80
N THR A 169 -6.49 10.90 7.03
CA THR A 169 -6.88 9.48 7.20
C THR A 169 -6.47 8.93 8.57
N LYS A 170 -5.31 9.31 9.08
CA LYS A 170 -4.88 8.98 10.45
C LYS A 170 -5.86 9.49 11.51
N LYS A 171 -6.41 10.70 11.34
CA LYS A 171 -7.40 11.27 12.28
C LYS A 171 -8.69 10.45 12.33
N PHE A 172 -9.05 9.77 11.23
CA PHE A 172 -10.24 8.94 11.13
C PHE A 172 -9.96 7.44 11.34
N ASN A 173 -8.73 7.06 11.77
CA ASN A 173 -8.29 5.66 11.96
C ASN A 173 -8.55 4.78 10.71
N LEU A 174 -8.25 5.31 9.53
CA LEU A 174 -8.39 4.56 8.28
C LEU A 174 -7.04 3.94 7.89
N ASP A 175 -7.05 2.62 7.75
CA ASP A 175 -5.88 1.85 7.33
C ASP A 175 -5.68 1.84 5.79
N ASN A 176 -6.64 2.36 5.02
CA ASN A 176 -6.68 2.27 3.55
C ASN A 176 -6.35 3.60 2.85
N ASP A 177 -5.43 4.40 3.37
CA ASP A 177 -5.00 5.65 2.73
C ASP A 177 -4.37 5.43 1.34
N TRP A 178 -3.76 4.26 1.11
CA TRP A 178 -3.19 3.87 -0.18
C TRP A 178 -4.20 3.89 -1.34
N GLU A 179 -5.48 3.52 -1.10
CA GLU A 179 -6.54 3.59 -2.12
C GLU A 179 -6.78 5.04 -2.56
N ILE A 180 -6.77 5.97 -1.61
CA ILE A 180 -6.99 7.39 -1.88
C ILE A 180 -5.80 7.98 -2.63
N HIS A 181 -4.58 7.60 -2.24
CA HIS A 181 -3.37 8.01 -2.95
C HIS A 181 -3.36 7.51 -4.39
N LEU A 182 -3.66 6.23 -4.61
CA LEU A 182 -3.73 5.67 -5.95
C LEU A 182 -4.86 6.30 -6.76
N ALA A 183 -6.02 6.56 -6.16
CA ALA A 183 -7.12 7.24 -6.84
C ALA A 183 -6.71 8.64 -7.33
N ALA A 184 -6.01 9.41 -6.49
CA ALA A 184 -5.51 10.73 -6.88
C ALA A 184 -4.51 10.64 -8.05
N MET A 185 -3.61 9.64 -8.04
CA MET A 185 -2.57 9.47 -9.06
C MET A 185 -3.12 8.90 -10.37
N LEU A 186 -4.09 7.97 -10.31
CA LEU A 186 -4.60 7.25 -11.47
C LEU A 186 -5.87 7.88 -12.08
N ALA A 187 -6.55 8.80 -11.38
CA ALA A 187 -7.71 9.49 -11.92
C ALA A 187 -7.50 10.11 -13.31
N PRO A 188 -6.31 10.67 -13.65
CA PRO A 188 -6.05 11.25 -14.96
C PRO A 188 -6.12 10.26 -16.13
N ILE A 189 -6.10 8.93 -15.90
CA ILE A 189 -6.21 7.92 -16.96
C ILE A 189 -7.50 8.10 -17.79
N GLY A 190 -8.55 8.67 -17.20
CA GLY A 190 -9.81 8.92 -17.89
C GLY A 190 -9.70 9.95 -19.03
N TYR A 191 -8.68 10.81 -19.01
CA TYR A 191 -8.45 11.79 -20.07
C TYR A 191 -8.00 11.16 -21.38
N VAL A 192 -7.60 9.89 -21.39
CA VAL A 192 -7.19 9.18 -22.62
C VAL A 192 -8.25 9.18 -23.72
N THR A 193 -9.52 9.35 -23.35
CA THR A 193 -10.64 9.39 -24.30
C THR A 193 -11.00 10.80 -24.78
N ILE A 194 -10.36 11.82 -24.23
CA ILE A 194 -10.66 13.22 -24.58
C ILE A 194 -9.78 13.67 -25.74
N PRO A 195 -10.35 14.28 -26.80
CA PRO A 195 -9.56 14.82 -27.89
C PRO A 195 -8.54 15.86 -27.39
N PRO A 196 -7.29 15.86 -27.90
CA PRO A 196 -6.23 16.74 -27.42
C PRO A 196 -6.59 18.24 -27.46
N GLU A 197 -7.33 18.66 -28.47
CA GLU A 197 -7.79 20.04 -28.62
C GLU A 197 -8.79 20.45 -27.52
N THR A 198 -9.73 19.55 -27.18
CA THR A 198 -10.68 19.77 -26.10
C THR A 198 -9.96 19.85 -24.76
N LEU A 199 -8.96 18.98 -24.55
CA LEU A 199 -8.15 18.98 -23.33
C LEU A 199 -7.34 20.28 -23.19
N LEU A 200 -6.73 20.76 -24.27
CA LEU A 200 -6.02 22.06 -24.30
C LEU A 200 -6.96 23.23 -23.96
N ARG A 201 -8.14 23.28 -24.56
CA ARG A 201 -9.14 24.33 -24.27
C ARG A 201 -9.63 24.28 -22.83
N SER A 202 -9.94 23.08 -22.33
CA SER A 202 -10.34 22.89 -20.94
C SER A 202 -9.28 23.39 -19.94
N ARG A 203 -8.00 23.13 -20.23
CA ARG A 203 -6.87 23.54 -19.37
C ARG A 203 -6.56 25.03 -19.44
N SER A 204 -6.75 25.64 -20.61
CA SER A 204 -6.56 27.07 -20.80
C SER A 204 -7.75 27.93 -20.32
N GLY A 205 -8.79 27.31 -19.73
CA GLY A 205 -9.98 28.00 -19.25
C GLY A 205 -10.87 28.58 -20.36
N GLN A 206 -10.71 28.08 -21.59
CA GLN A 206 -11.56 28.47 -22.71
C GLN A 206 -12.95 27.86 -22.58
N VAL A 207 -13.96 28.53 -23.16
CA VAL A 207 -15.33 28.03 -23.14
C VAL A 207 -15.43 26.77 -23.96
N LEU A 208 -15.92 25.71 -23.35
CA LEU A 208 -16.21 24.45 -23.98
C LEU A 208 -17.63 24.42 -24.53
N SER A 209 -17.86 23.68 -25.60
CA SER A 209 -19.21 23.35 -26.05
C SER A 209 -19.87 22.39 -25.05
N LYS A 210 -21.21 22.32 -25.03
CA LYS A 210 -21.96 21.40 -24.17
C LYS A 210 -21.53 19.93 -24.31
N ILE A 211 -21.17 19.53 -25.53
CA ILE A 211 -20.67 18.17 -25.79
C ILE A 211 -19.30 17.94 -25.13
N GLU A 212 -18.41 18.91 -25.24
CA GLU A 212 -17.09 18.84 -24.61
C GLU A 212 -17.16 18.88 -23.08
N GLU A 213 -18.05 19.70 -22.53
CA GLU A 213 -18.32 19.71 -21.09
C GLU A 213 -18.80 18.34 -20.59
N GLN A 214 -19.71 17.69 -21.35
CA GLN A 214 -20.15 16.34 -21.04
C GLN A 214 -19.02 15.32 -21.15
N MET A 215 -18.17 15.39 -22.17
CA MET A 215 -17.00 14.52 -22.30
C MET A 215 -16.09 14.64 -21.08
N VAL A 216 -15.76 15.85 -20.68
CA VAL A 216 -14.90 16.09 -19.50
C VAL A 216 -15.58 15.65 -18.20
N ALA A 217 -16.89 15.84 -18.07
CA ALA A 217 -17.65 15.38 -16.89
C ALA A 217 -17.64 13.85 -16.73
N HIS A 218 -17.53 13.08 -17.85
CA HIS A 218 -17.49 11.61 -17.82
C HIS A 218 -16.07 11.04 -17.59
N VAL A 219 -15.04 11.86 -17.55
CA VAL A 219 -13.65 11.41 -17.29
C VAL A 219 -13.52 10.52 -16.05
N PRO A 220 -14.12 10.83 -14.88
CA PRO A 220 -14.02 9.98 -13.70
C PRO A 220 -14.66 8.59 -13.90
N GLU A 221 -15.76 8.51 -14.63
CA GLU A 221 -16.43 7.24 -14.92
C GLU A 221 -15.61 6.37 -15.87
N THR A 222 -15.03 6.99 -16.91
CA THR A 222 -14.10 6.30 -17.82
C THR A 222 -12.87 5.77 -17.06
N ALA A 223 -12.27 6.59 -16.20
CA ALA A 223 -11.16 6.18 -15.35
C ALA A 223 -11.55 5.00 -14.44
N ALA A 224 -12.68 5.10 -13.76
CA ALA A 224 -13.17 4.04 -12.87
C ALA A 224 -13.39 2.73 -13.61
N ARG A 225 -13.97 2.78 -14.82
CA ARG A 225 -14.18 1.59 -15.66
C ARG A 225 -12.87 0.94 -16.12
N LEU A 226 -11.84 1.73 -16.44
CA LEU A 226 -10.53 1.22 -16.79
C LEU A 226 -9.85 0.57 -15.58
N LEU A 227 -9.90 1.21 -14.42
CA LEU A 227 -9.30 0.72 -13.19
C LEU A 227 -9.99 -0.54 -12.64
N ALA A 228 -11.30 -0.67 -12.82
CA ALA A 228 -12.06 -1.85 -12.40
C ALA A 228 -11.64 -3.15 -13.11
N ASN A 229 -10.92 -3.07 -14.23
CA ASN A 229 -10.35 -4.25 -14.90
C ASN A 229 -9.09 -4.79 -14.20
N ILE A 230 -8.55 -4.07 -13.23
CA ILE A 230 -7.35 -4.49 -12.50
C ILE A 230 -7.81 -5.06 -11.14
N PRO A 231 -7.56 -6.35 -10.86
CA PRO A 231 -7.93 -6.95 -9.58
C PRO A 231 -7.40 -6.15 -8.40
N ARG A 232 -8.19 -6.04 -7.34
CA ARG A 232 -7.90 -5.30 -6.09
C ARG A 232 -7.88 -3.77 -6.23
N LEU A 233 -8.21 -3.21 -7.38
CA LEU A 233 -8.38 -1.76 -7.54
C LEU A 233 -9.86 -1.33 -7.54
N GLU A 234 -10.79 -2.19 -7.14
CA GLU A 234 -12.23 -1.87 -7.08
C GLU A 234 -12.51 -0.70 -6.13
N GLY A 235 -11.82 -0.65 -4.97
CA GLY A 235 -11.89 0.46 -4.02
C GLY A 235 -11.38 1.76 -4.63
N VAL A 236 -10.22 1.72 -5.30
CA VAL A 236 -9.64 2.85 -6.03
C VAL A 236 -10.57 3.34 -7.14
N ALA A 237 -11.11 2.42 -7.95
CA ALA A 237 -12.07 2.74 -9.02
C ALA A 237 -13.32 3.44 -8.48
N ARG A 238 -13.84 2.97 -7.34
CA ARG A 238 -14.99 3.57 -6.67
C ARG A 238 -14.69 4.98 -6.17
N VAL A 239 -13.53 5.20 -5.57
CA VAL A 239 -13.08 6.54 -5.15
C VAL A 239 -12.97 7.48 -6.37
N VAL A 240 -12.34 7.04 -7.45
CA VAL A 240 -12.20 7.83 -8.69
C VAL A 240 -13.56 8.18 -9.30
N ARG A 241 -14.50 7.22 -9.33
CA ARG A 241 -15.83 7.45 -9.89
C ARG A 241 -16.56 8.60 -9.23
N TYR A 242 -16.46 8.70 -7.88
CA TYR A 242 -17.23 9.65 -7.08
C TYR A 242 -16.44 10.91 -6.71
N GLN A 243 -15.22 11.11 -7.19
CA GLN A 243 -14.35 12.25 -6.79
C GLN A 243 -14.93 13.64 -7.14
N HIS A 244 -15.93 13.72 -8.02
CA HIS A 244 -16.63 14.97 -8.36
C HIS A 244 -18.05 15.03 -7.84
N LYS A 245 -18.48 14.03 -7.08
CA LYS A 245 -19.80 14.01 -6.44
C LYS A 245 -19.86 15.01 -5.30
N LEU A 246 -20.95 15.78 -5.23
CA LEU A 246 -21.21 16.68 -4.12
C LEU A 246 -21.81 15.91 -2.94
N TYR A 247 -21.55 16.34 -1.74
CA TYR A 247 -22.04 15.70 -0.52
C TYR A 247 -23.57 15.64 -0.45
N ASN A 248 -24.28 16.65 -0.98
CA ASN A 248 -25.74 16.69 -1.10
C ASN A 248 -26.30 15.76 -2.19
N GLY A 249 -25.46 15.05 -2.95
CA GLY A 249 -25.85 14.16 -4.04
C GLY A 249 -25.86 14.79 -5.42
N GLY A 250 -25.58 16.07 -5.53
CA GLY A 250 -25.38 16.74 -6.83
C GLY A 250 -24.06 16.32 -7.49
N GLY A 251 -23.80 16.89 -8.67
CA GLY A 251 -22.56 16.60 -9.42
C GLY A 251 -22.60 15.24 -10.12
N PHE A 252 -21.43 14.77 -10.54
CA PHE A 252 -21.29 13.54 -11.34
C PHE A 252 -20.67 12.40 -10.50
N PRO A 253 -21.14 11.15 -10.66
CA PRO A 253 -22.20 10.64 -11.55
C PRO A 253 -23.60 11.04 -11.11
N PRO A 254 -24.57 11.10 -12.05
CA PRO A 254 -25.95 11.51 -11.75
C PRO A 254 -26.79 10.34 -11.20
N ASP A 255 -26.39 9.84 -10.04
CA ASP A 255 -27.07 8.77 -9.29
C ASP A 255 -27.57 9.28 -7.93
N SER A 256 -28.27 8.43 -7.17
CA SER A 256 -28.86 8.76 -5.88
C SER A 256 -27.90 8.75 -4.70
N VAL A 257 -26.59 8.46 -4.93
CA VAL A 257 -25.58 8.37 -3.87
C VAL A 257 -25.30 9.75 -3.31
N LYS A 258 -25.40 9.92 -1.98
CA LYS A 258 -25.18 11.17 -1.26
C LYS A 258 -24.69 10.96 0.16
N GLY A 259 -24.15 12.00 0.77
CA GLY A 259 -23.69 11.97 2.16
C GLY A 259 -22.62 10.90 2.38
N ASP A 260 -22.76 10.16 3.45
CA ASP A 260 -21.79 9.12 3.84
C ASP A 260 -21.80 7.87 2.94
N ALA A 261 -22.78 7.72 2.08
CA ALA A 261 -22.77 6.68 1.05
C ALA A 261 -21.73 6.94 -0.05
N ILE A 262 -21.26 8.19 -0.21
CA ILE A 262 -20.11 8.53 -1.05
C ILE A 262 -18.85 8.04 -0.35
N PRO A 263 -17.96 7.28 -1.03
CA PRO A 263 -16.70 6.83 -0.43
C PRO A 263 -15.93 8.00 0.20
N MET A 264 -15.44 7.82 1.43
CA MET A 264 -14.73 8.89 2.15
C MET A 264 -13.55 9.44 1.34
N GLY A 265 -12.78 8.56 0.68
CA GLY A 265 -11.68 8.98 -0.21
C GLY A 265 -12.16 9.90 -1.33
N ALA A 266 -13.32 9.66 -1.91
CA ALA A 266 -13.90 10.52 -2.95
C ALA A 266 -14.30 11.89 -2.39
N ARG A 267 -14.92 11.93 -1.20
CA ARG A 267 -15.27 13.17 -0.48
C ARG A 267 -14.02 13.99 -0.16
N LEU A 268 -12.94 13.34 0.28
CA LEU A 268 -11.66 13.99 0.55
C LEU A 268 -11.00 14.52 -0.74
N LEU A 269 -10.93 13.70 -1.79
CA LEU A 269 -10.38 14.13 -3.09
C LEU A 269 -11.16 15.30 -3.69
N ARG A 270 -12.50 15.34 -3.52
CA ARG A 270 -13.31 16.49 -3.92
C ARG A 270 -12.82 17.76 -3.25
N ILE A 271 -12.61 17.74 -1.95
CA ILE A 271 -12.12 18.90 -1.17
C ILE A 271 -10.73 19.32 -1.66
N LEU A 272 -9.80 18.38 -1.79
CA LEU A 272 -8.41 18.67 -2.16
C LEU A 272 -8.28 19.16 -3.60
N ASN A 273 -9.05 18.61 -4.54
CA ASN A 273 -9.07 19.08 -5.94
C ASN A 273 -9.59 20.52 -6.04
N ASP A 274 -10.72 20.85 -5.38
CA ASP A 274 -11.27 22.19 -5.41
C ASP A 274 -10.37 23.19 -4.68
N LEU A 275 -9.75 22.79 -3.57
CA LEU A 275 -8.75 23.61 -2.87
C LEU A 275 -7.57 23.95 -3.79
N ALA A 276 -7.02 22.94 -4.48
CA ALA A 276 -5.92 23.13 -5.43
C ALA A 276 -6.34 24.06 -6.60
N GLN A 277 -7.57 23.90 -7.10
CA GLN A 277 -8.09 24.76 -8.17
C GLN A 277 -8.25 26.21 -7.72
N LEU A 278 -8.78 26.46 -6.51
CA LEU A 278 -8.91 27.81 -5.94
C LEU A 278 -7.54 28.45 -5.70
N GLN A 279 -6.55 27.66 -5.26
CA GLN A 279 -5.17 28.15 -5.08
C GLN A 279 -4.52 28.49 -6.43
N ALA A 280 -4.72 27.67 -7.46
CA ALA A 280 -4.25 27.96 -8.81
C ALA A 280 -4.89 29.23 -9.40
N ALA A 281 -6.13 29.56 -8.99
CA ALA A 281 -6.80 30.82 -9.31
C ALA A 281 -6.35 32.01 -8.45
N GLY A 282 -5.24 31.89 -7.70
CA GLY A 282 -4.65 32.98 -6.90
C GLY A 282 -5.26 33.17 -5.51
N ARG A 283 -6.12 32.27 -5.04
CA ARG A 283 -6.64 32.31 -3.66
C ARG A 283 -5.59 31.77 -2.69
N ASN A 284 -5.33 32.49 -1.61
CA ASN A 284 -4.56 31.87 -0.54
C ASN A 284 -5.38 30.74 0.13
N ARG A 285 -4.71 29.78 0.78
CA ARG A 285 -5.32 28.58 1.35
C ARG A 285 -6.46 28.88 2.33
N SER A 286 -6.26 29.85 3.21
CA SER A 286 -7.25 30.24 4.22
C SER A 286 -8.53 30.81 3.57
N LYS A 287 -8.39 31.69 2.57
CA LYS A 287 -9.53 32.23 1.82
C LYS A 287 -10.26 31.15 1.03
N ALA A 288 -9.50 30.24 0.39
CA ALA A 288 -10.07 29.11 -0.34
C ALA A 288 -10.90 28.21 0.56
N LEU A 289 -10.39 27.81 1.73
CA LEU A 289 -11.12 26.98 2.68
C LEU A 289 -12.35 27.68 3.26
N ASN A 290 -12.30 29.00 3.51
CA ASN A 290 -13.46 29.77 3.93
C ASN A 290 -14.53 29.86 2.83
N GLU A 291 -14.13 30.06 1.58
CA GLU A 291 -15.04 30.06 0.43
C GLU A 291 -15.73 28.69 0.30
N MET A 292 -14.97 27.60 0.47
CA MET A 292 -15.52 26.23 0.41
C MET A 292 -16.54 25.97 1.52
N GLN A 293 -16.34 26.47 2.74
CA GLN A 293 -17.33 26.35 3.83
C GLN A 293 -18.66 27.04 3.50
N ASN A 294 -18.63 28.12 2.74
CA ASN A 294 -19.83 28.85 2.34
C ASN A 294 -20.62 28.13 1.23
N ARG A 295 -20.04 27.12 0.56
CA ARG A 295 -20.70 26.31 -0.45
C ARG A 295 -21.51 25.18 0.20
N GLN A 296 -22.70 25.51 0.72
CA GLN A 296 -23.54 24.58 1.45
C GLN A 296 -23.83 23.29 0.66
N GLY A 297 -23.63 22.13 1.30
CA GLY A 297 -23.92 20.82 0.74
C GLY A 297 -22.93 20.32 -0.33
N TRP A 298 -21.87 21.06 -0.65
CA TRP A 298 -20.88 20.61 -1.63
C TRP A 298 -19.89 19.60 -1.04
N TYR A 299 -19.48 19.84 0.19
CA TYR A 299 -18.44 19.08 0.86
C TYR A 299 -18.95 18.44 2.15
N ASP A 300 -18.28 17.38 2.56
CA ASP A 300 -18.43 16.81 3.88
C ASP A 300 -17.87 17.77 4.94
N PRO A 301 -18.70 18.29 5.87
CA PRO A 301 -18.24 19.28 6.85
C PRO A 301 -17.14 18.75 7.75
N SER A 302 -17.18 17.47 8.11
CA SER A 302 -16.18 16.83 9.00
C SER A 302 -14.80 16.74 8.34
N LEU A 303 -14.76 16.45 7.05
CA LEU A 303 -13.53 16.40 6.26
C LEU A 303 -12.97 17.80 5.97
N VAL A 304 -13.83 18.78 5.69
CA VAL A 304 -13.38 20.18 5.54
C VAL A 304 -12.71 20.66 6.83
N GLU A 305 -13.30 20.37 7.98
CA GLU A 305 -12.73 20.75 9.27
C GLU A 305 -11.41 19.98 9.56
N ALA A 306 -11.32 18.71 9.18
CA ALA A 306 -10.09 17.96 9.32
C ALA A 306 -8.95 18.50 8.45
N VAL A 307 -9.25 18.89 7.20
CA VAL A 307 -8.29 19.56 6.30
C VAL A 307 -7.87 20.93 6.85
N ARG A 308 -8.81 21.71 7.38
CA ARG A 308 -8.49 22.98 8.06
C ARG A 308 -7.58 22.80 9.25
N ALA A 309 -7.90 21.83 10.12
CA ALA A 309 -7.09 21.51 11.29
C ALA A 309 -5.68 21.05 10.90
N TYR A 310 -5.56 20.24 9.85
CA TYR A 310 -4.26 19.84 9.32
C TYR A 310 -3.39 21.04 8.94
N TYR A 311 -3.95 21.98 8.19
CA TYR A 311 -3.21 23.16 7.77
C TYR A 311 -3.05 24.22 8.88
N GLY A 312 -3.93 24.28 9.85
CA GLY A 312 -3.80 25.15 11.02
C GLY A 312 -2.69 24.71 11.97
N ILE A 313 -2.46 23.39 12.11
CA ILE A 313 -1.33 22.80 12.84
C ILE A 313 -0.02 23.05 12.08
N SER A 314 -0.04 23.00 10.76
CA SER A 314 1.14 23.22 9.89
C SER A 314 1.64 24.66 9.89
N SER A 315 0.83 25.65 10.29
CA SER A 315 1.30 27.04 10.44
C SER A 315 2.24 27.25 11.63
N ALA A 316 2.31 26.27 12.54
CA ALA A 316 3.18 26.26 13.72
C ALA A 316 4.26 25.14 13.67
N ALA A 317 4.23 24.26 12.66
CA ALA A 317 5.24 23.22 12.50
C ALA A 317 6.33 23.71 11.52
N PRO A 318 7.62 23.49 11.82
CA PRO A 318 8.68 23.73 10.85
C PRO A 318 8.44 22.84 9.63
N GLU A 319 8.85 23.29 8.47
CA GLU A 319 8.93 22.50 7.25
C GLU A 319 9.72 21.21 7.57
N THR A 320 9.02 20.14 7.93
CA THR A 320 9.62 18.80 8.12
C THR A 320 9.79 18.10 6.78
N GLY A 321 10.30 18.84 5.81
CA GLY A 321 10.83 18.27 4.59
C GLY A 321 12.30 17.88 4.82
N ARG A 322 12.71 16.68 4.42
CA ARG A 322 14.13 16.35 4.32
C ARG A 322 14.82 17.47 3.54
N PRO A 323 16.05 17.86 3.88
CA PRO A 323 16.77 18.90 3.17
C PRO A 323 16.85 18.54 1.68
N SER A 324 16.64 19.54 0.83
CA SER A 324 16.81 19.40 -0.61
C SER A 324 18.27 19.61 -0.98
N ILE A 325 18.80 18.79 -1.86
CA ILE A 325 20.11 18.96 -2.47
C ILE A 325 19.94 19.28 -3.94
N SER A 326 20.82 20.13 -4.44
CA SER A 326 20.93 20.43 -5.87
C SER A 326 21.76 19.32 -6.55
N VAL A 327 21.22 18.74 -7.62
CA VAL A 327 21.90 17.75 -8.44
C VAL A 327 21.94 18.19 -9.89
N ALA A 328 23.02 17.84 -10.59
CA ALA A 328 23.06 18.03 -12.03
C ALA A 328 22.24 16.95 -12.75
N LEU A 329 21.82 17.25 -13.97
CA LEU A 329 21.02 16.32 -14.77
C LEU A 329 21.67 14.93 -14.91
N LEU A 330 23.01 14.90 -15.03
CA LEU A 330 23.77 13.65 -15.20
C LEU A 330 23.77 12.77 -13.94
N ASP A 331 23.56 13.37 -12.78
CA ASP A 331 23.60 12.72 -11.48
C ASP A 331 22.22 12.21 -11.03
N LEU A 332 21.17 12.43 -11.86
CA LEU A 332 19.85 11.91 -11.58
C LEU A 332 19.85 10.38 -11.64
N ALA A 333 19.38 9.76 -10.56
CA ALA A 333 19.28 8.31 -10.43
C ALA A 333 17.84 7.85 -10.11
N PRO A 334 17.47 6.63 -10.54
CA PRO A 334 16.20 6.05 -10.16
C PRO A 334 16.04 5.98 -8.64
N GLY A 335 14.82 6.30 -8.17
CA GLY A 335 14.51 6.35 -6.74
C GLY A 335 14.65 7.74 -6.10
N MET A 336 15.32 8.70 -6.72
CA MET A 336 15.35 10.09 -6.23
C MET A 336 13.98 10.73 -6.32
N ALA A 337 13.57 11.47 -5.27
CA ALA A 337 12.33 12.23 -5.24
C ALA A 337 12.60 13.71 -5.57
N LEU A 338 11.91 14.23 -6.58
CA LEU A 338 12.03 15.63 -6.98
C LEU A 338 11.46 16.56 -5.91
N ARG A 339 12.19 17.63 -5.59
CA ARG A 339 11.73 18.73 -4.72
C ARG A 339 11.38 20.00 -5.52
N SER A 340 11.76 20.07 -6.78
CA SER A 340 11.37 21.14 -7.71
C SER A 340 10.78 20.53 -8.98
N ASN A 341 9.98 21.34 -9.68
CA ASN A 341 9.54 21.01 -11.03
C ASN A 341 10.74 20.91 -11.97
N ILE A 342 10.69 19.99 -12.93
CA ILE A 342 11.59 19.96 -14.08
C ILE A 342 10.87 20.61 -15.26
N GLU A 343 11.39 21.71 -15.74
CA GLU A 343 10.83 22.48 -16.85
C GLU A 343 11.87 22.65 -17.97
N THR A 344 11.41 22.79 -19.20
CA THR A 344 12.26 23.21 -20.31
C THR A 344 12.69 24.68 -20.13
N LYS A 345 13.73 25.11 -20.84
CA LYS A 345 14.13 26.53 -20.85
C LYS A 345 13.01 27.45 -21.31
N GLU A 346 12.07 26.95 -22.12
CA GLU A 346 10.87 27.64 -22.57
C GLU A 346 9.71 27.65 -21.57
N GLY A 347 9.85 26.96 -20.42
CA GLY A 347 8.85 26.92 -19.37
C GLY A 347 7.83 25.78 -19.47
N THR A 348 8.03 24.82 -20.38
CA THR A 348 7.16 23.64 -20.47
C THR A 348 7.48 22.68 -19.33
N LEU A 349 6.48 22.32 -18.52
CA LEU A 349 6.62 21.36 -17.43
C LEU A 349 6.81 19.94 -17.97
N ILE A 350 7.91 19.29 -17.60
CA ILE A 350 8.24 17.90 -17.98
C ILE A 350 7.84 16.94 -16.86
N LEU A 351 8.25 17.23 -15.63
CA LEU A 351 7.89 16.49 -14.42
C LEU A 351 7.66 17.44 -13.26
N ALA A 352 6.67 17.14 -12.42
CA ALA A 352 6.36 17.94 -11.25
C ALA A 352 7.19 17.52 -10.02
N ALA A 353 7.36 18.47 -9.09
CA ALA A 353 7.90 18.19 -7.76
C ALA A 353 7.13 17.06 -7.07
N GLY A 354 7.79 16.27 -6.22
CA GLY A 354 7.25 15.11 -5.55
C GLY A 354 7.32 13.81 -6.37
N HIS A 355 7.70 13.87 -7.65
CA HIS A 355 7.84 12.68 -8.48
C HIS A 355 9.09 11.89 -8.08
N GLN A 356 8.95 10.56 -7.91
CA GLN A 356 10.08 9.65 -7.72
C GLN A 356 10.59 9.21 -9.09
N LEU A 357 11.84 9.47 -9.38
CA LEU A 357 12.45 9.20 -10.68
C LEU A 357 12.54 7.69 -10.94
N SER A 358 12.08 7.27 -12.11
CA SER A 358 12.31 5.96 -12.71
C SER A 358 13.29 6.07 -13.86
N GLU A 359 13.82 4.95 -14.36
CA GLU A 359 14.67 4.93 -15.55
C GLU A 359 14.00 5.61 -16.75
N MET A 360 12.69 5.32 -16.96
CA MET A 360 11.90 5.92 -18.05
C MET A 360 11.76 7.44 -17.92
N THR A 361 11.53 7.93 -16.68
CA THR A 361 11.39 9.39 -16.46
C THR A 361 12.71 10.10 -16.63
N ILE A 362 13.83 9.49 -16.24
CA ILE A 362 15.17 10.03 -16.48
C ILE A 362 15.48 10.08 -17.98
N GLU A 363 15.12 9.04 -18.73
CA GLU A 363 15.27 9.02 -20.19
C GLU A 363 14.45 10.12 -20.87
N LYS A 364 13.19 10.32 -20.43
CA LYS A 364 12.36 11.44 -20.88
C LYS A 364 13.06 12.79 -20.64
N ILE A 365 13.58 13.02 -19.43
CA ILE A 365 14.29 14.26 -19.09
C ILE A 365 15.49 14.46 -20.02
N ARG A 366 16.30 13.44 -20.24
CA ARG A 366 17.46 13.49 -21.14
C ARG A 366 17.08 13.79 -22.60
N ASN A 367 15.95 13.27 -23.06
CA ASN A 367 15.47 13.55 -24.41
C ASN A 367 15.04 15.02 -24.56
N PHE A 368 14.33 15.58 -23.55
CA PHE A 368 13.97 16.99 -23.55
C PHE A 368 15.20 17.91 -23.44
N GLU A 369 16.21 17.53 -22.65
CA GLU A 369 17.48 18.30 -22.57
C GLU A 369 18.13 18.43 -23.93
N ARG A 370 18.18 17.35 -24.73
CA ARG A 370 18.77 17.35 -26.07
C ARG A 370 18.02 18.22 -27.06
N LEU A 371 16.69 18.38 -26.90
CA LEU A 371 15.83 19.08 -27.85
C LEU A 371 15.63 20.55 -27.49
N THR A 372 15.30 20.84 -26.23
CA THR A 372 14.82 22.17 -25.79
C THR A 372 15.62 22.73 -24.62
N GLY A 373 16.53 21.93 -24.06
CA GLY A 373 17.23 22.25 -22.80
C GLY A 373 16.31 22.24 -21.58
N ILE A 374 16.89 22.02 -20.42
CA ILE A 374 16.19 21.99 -19.13
C ILE A 374 16.67 23.13 -18.25
N LYS A 375 15.81 23.65 -17.41
CA LYS A 375 16.18 24.63 -16.36
C LYS A 375 16.93 23.92 -15.24
N GLU A 376 18.12 24.35 -14.93
CA GLU A 376 18.92 23.94 -13.76
C GLU A 376 18.96 25.09 -12.73
N PRO A 377 19.20 24.82 -11.44
CA PRO A 377 19.49 23.50 -10.82
C PRO A 377 18.22 22.68 -10.55
N ILE A 378 18.38 21.32 -10.55
CA ILE A 378 17.33 20.37 -10.18
C ILE A 378 17.50 20.06 -8.69
N PHE A 379 16.41 20.17 -7.91
CA PHE A 379 16.41 19.86 -6.50
C PHE A 379 15.76 18.50 -6.25
N VAL A 380 16.48 17.63 -5.51
CA VAL A 380 15.99 16.33 -5.07
C VAL A 380 16.04 16.22 -3.54
N GLU A 381 15.33 15.27 -2.99
CA GLU A 381 15.39 14.93 -1.57
C GLU A 381 16.77 14.39 -1.22
N ALA A 382 17.38 14.88 -0.13
CA ALA A 382 18.67 14.35 0.34
C ALA A 382 18.53 12.85 0.70
N PRO A 383 19.48 12.01 0.30
CA PRO A 383 19.47 10.60 0.70
C PRO A 383 19.52 10.49 2.23
N GLU A 384 18.92 9.44 2.78
CA GLU A 384 19.08 9.13 4.20
C GLU A 384 20.57 9.00 4.51
N PRO A 385 21.08 9.62 5.59
CA PRO A 385 22.43 9.32 6.04
C PRO A 385 22.47 7.81 6.31
N ALA A 386 23.28 7.09 5.56
CA ALA A 386 23.51 5.68 5.76
C ALA A 386 23.80 5.47 7.24
N ALA A 387 22.99 4.65 7.93
CA ALA A 387 23.23 4.26 9.30
C ALA A 387 24.67 3.74 9.32
N LEU A 388 25.54 4.48 9.98
CA LEU A 388 26.93 4.08 10.21
C LEU A 388 26.89 2.71 10.87
N GLN A 389 27.25 1.68 10.12
CA GLN A 389 27.55 0.38 10.71
C GLN A 389 28.71 0.58 11.69
N PRO A 390 28.55 0.26 12.97
CA PRO A 390 29.62 0.40 13.95
C PRO A 390 30.54 -0.84 13.88
N ASP A 391 31.30 -1.00 12.79
CA ASP A 391 32.30 -2.07 12.71
C ASP A 391 33.41 -1.75 11.70
N LEU A 392 34.20 -0.73 11.99
CA LEU A 392 35.56 -0.57 11.38
C LEU A 392 36.50 0.31 12.22
N ALA A 393 36.09 0.68 13.44
CA ALA A 393 36.99 1.48 14.34
C ALA A 393 37.79 0.63 15.34
N ALA A 394 37.61 -0.70 15.37
CA ALA A 394 38.31 -1.57 16.32
C ALA A 394 39.61 -2.20 15.81
N THR A 395 39.97 -1.99 14.55
CA THR A 395 41.19 -2.64 13.96
C THR A 395 42.36 -1.68 13.75
N ALA A 396 42.23 -0.40 14.11
CA ALA A 396 43.31 0.57 13.95
C ALA A 396 44.02 0.96 15.26
N ALA A 397 43.57 0.42 16.41
CA ALA A 397 44.16 0.72 17.73
C ALA A 397 45.13 -0.35 18.28
N ALA A 398 45.46 -1.40 17.50
CA ALA A 398 46.30 -2.51 17.94
C ALA A 398 47.69 -2.54 17.28
N ALA A 399 48.17 -1.45 16.70
CA ALA A 399 49.46 -1.39 16.04
C ALA A 399 50.28 -0.13 16.40
N SER A 400 50.45 0.15 17.72
CA SER A 400 51.49 1.10 18.17
C SER A 400 51.75 0.92 19.66
N ASP A 401 52.48 -0.11 20.05
CA ASP A 401 53.26 -0.12 21.27
C ASP A 401 54.73 -0.35 20.87
N PRO A 402 55.66 0.58 21.17
CA PRO A 402 57.08 0.35 21.03
C PRO A 402 57.58 -0.40 22.26
N LYS A 403 58.39 -1.44 22.06
CA LYS A 403 59.17 -2.10 23.09
C LYS A 403 60.19 -1.12 23.69
N PRO A 404 60.32 -1.09 25.02
CA PRO A 404 61.53 -0.54 25.64
C PRO A 404 62.65 -1.61 25.73
N ASP A 405 63.87 -1.11 25.71
CA ASP A 405 65.13 -1.83 25.92
C ASP A 405 65.19 -2.64 27.20
#